data_bcf36c5eaf63e41d42cb7b900ae4b8d6
#
_entry.id   bcf36c5eaf63e41d42cb7b900ae4b8d6
#
_cell.length_a   1.000
_cell.length_b   1.000
_cell.length_c   1.000
_cell.angle_alpha   90.00
_cell.angle_beta   90.00
_cell.angle_gamma   90.00
#
_symmetry.space_group_name_H-M   'P 1'
#
loop_
_entity.id
_entity.type
_entity.pdbx_description
1 polymer ?
#
loop_
_entity_poly.entity_id
_entity_poly.type
_entity_poly.pdbx_seq_one_letter_code
_entity_poly.pdbx_strand_id
1 'polypeptide(L)'
;MAESNKPEDFVKHEYEAGFVTDIESDTFEPGLNEDVIKRLSQIKGEPEWMLEWRLEAYRQFQEMTEPNWQKVNFEPVDLQSISYYSAPKKDSDKPQSLDEVDPELLRTYEK
;
A
#
# COMPACT_ATOMS: atom_id res chain seq x y z
N MET A 1 16.47 12.71 39.86
CA MET A 1 15.63 11.54 39.64
C MET A 1 15.87 11.11 38.18
N ALA A 2 16.44 9.96 37.98
CA ALA A 2 16.59 9.42 36.63
C ALA A 2 15.22 8.90 36.20
N GLU A 3 14.59 9.54 35.20
CA GLU A 3 13.48 8.95 34.51
C GLU A 3 13.96 7.67 33.83
N SER A 4 13.40 6.54 34.27
CA SER A 4 13.73 5.27 33.66
C SER A 4 13.06 5.23 32.27
N ASN A 5 13.77 5.62 31.27
CA ASN A 5 13.39 5.38 29.87
C ASN A 5 13.37 3.86 29.65
N LYS A 6 12.22 3.25 29.85
CA LYS A 6 12.01 1.87 29.48
C LYS A 6 11.91 1.79 27.95
N PRO A 7 12.47 0.74 27.32
CA PRO A 7 12.33 0.55 25.88
C PRO A 7 10.88 0.59 25.38
N GLU A 8 9.93 0.24 26.25
CA GLU A 8 8.50 0.26 25.98
C GLU A 8 7.93 1.68 25.79
N ASP A 9 8.56 2.69 26.39
CA ASP A 9 8.13 4.08 26.26
C ASP A 9 8.49 4.66 24.88
N PHE A 10 9.57 4.16 24.24
CA PHE A 10 9.92 4.54 22.88
C PHE A 10 8.96 4.01 21.83
N VAL A 11 8.31 2.90 22.08
CA VAL A 11 7.34 2.29 21.17
C VAL A 11 5.97 2.99 21.24
N LYS A 12 5.68 3.62 22.38
CA LYS A 12 4.41 4.34 22.64
C LYS A 12 4.47 5.84 22.40
N HIS A 13 5.65 6.40 22.14
CA HIS A 13 5.79 7.80 21.81
C HIS A 13 5.17 8.06 20.43
N GLU A 14 4.05 8.75 20.40
CA GLU A 14 3.61 9.42 19.18
C GLU A 14 4.68 10.41 18.77
N TYR A 15 5.21 10.25 17.58
CA TYR A 15 6.22 11.11 17.02
C TYR A 15 5.64 12.51 16.79
N GLU A 16 5.90 13.46 17.71
CA GLU A 16 5.32 14.81 17.67
C GLU A 16 5.63 15.59 16.40
N ALA A 17 6.70 15.24 15.71
CA ALA A 17 7.09 15.80 14.43
C ALA A 17 6.67 14.94 13.23
N GLY A 18 5.86 13.90 13.44
CA GLY A 18 5.45 12.96 12.41
C GLY A 18 4.47 13.57 11.41
N PHE A 19 4.61 13.14 10.16
CA PHE A 19 3.61 13.35 9.13
C PHE A 19 2.50 12.32 9.31
N VAL A 20 1.30 12.76 9.62
CA VAL A 20 0.09 11.99 9.36
C VAL A 20 -0.54 12.59 8.11
N THR A 21 -0.30 11.98 6.96
CA THR A 21 -0.97 12.35 5.72
C THR A 21 -1.96 11.27 5.37
N ASP A 22 -3.23 11.57 5.50
CA ASP A 22 -4.29 10.79 4.87
C ASP A 22 -4.45 11.30 3.43
N ILE A 23 -3.60 10.80 2.54
CA ILE A 23 -3.67 11.15 1.12
C ILE A 23 -4.72 10.25 0.50
N GLU A 24 -5.81 10.86 0.01
CA GLU A 24 -6.78 10.13 -0.79
C GLU A 24 -6.10 9.48 -1.99
N SER A 25 -6.20 8.17 -2.08
CA SER A 25 -5.60 7.37 -3.13
C SER A 25 -6.64 6.49 -3.82
N ASP A 26 -6.45 6.27 -5.11
CA ASP A 26 -7.17 5.23 -5.84
C ASP A 26 -6.54 3.88 -5.50
N THR A 27 -7.21 3.13 -4.65
CA THR A 27 -6.74 1.84 -4.17
C THR A 27 -7.69 0.74 -4.62
N PHE A 28 -7.15 -0.37 -5.11
CA PHE A 28 -7.97 -1.54 -5.41
C PHE A 28 -8.45 -2.20 -4.13
N GLU A 29 -9.62 -2.81 -4.20
CA GLU A 29 -10.10 -3.69 -3.14
C GLU A 29 -9.11 -4.85 -2.92
N PRO A 30 -9.01 -5.37 -1.68
CA PRO A 30 -8.14 -6.51 -1.39
C PRO A 30 -8.47 -7.72 -2.25
N GLY A 31 -7.45 -8.45 -2.62
CA GLY A 31 -7.56 -9.70 -3.37
C GLY A 31 -6.81 -9.68 -4.69
N LEU A 32 -6.34 -10.84 -5.09
CA LEU A 32 -5.66 -11.07 -6.37
C LEU A 32 -6.44 -12.10 -7.19
N ASN A 33 -6.80 -11.71 -8.42
CA ASN A 33 -7.42 -12.56 -9.42
C ASN A 33 -7.05 -12.07 -10.83
N GLU A 34 -7.48 -12.78 -11.85
CA GLU A 34 -7.19 -12.39 -13.23
C GLU A 34 -7.77 -11.02 -13.61
N ASP A 35 -8.94 -10.65 -13.07
CA ASP A 35 -9.57 -9.36 -13.36
C ASP A 35 -8.76 -8.19 -12.78
N VAL A 36 -8.19 -8.35 -11.60
CA VAL A 36 -7.27 -7.36 -10.99
C VAL A 36 -6.04 -7.17 -11.88
N ILE A 37 -5.47 -8.24 -12.40
CA ILE A 37 -4.31 -8.20 -13.30
C ILE A 37 -4.65 -7.49 -14.61
N LYS A 38 -5.78 -7.81 -15.22
CA LYS A 38 -6.27 -7.16 -16.45
C LYS A 38 -6.48 -5.66 -16.23
N ARG A 39 -7.16 -5.30 -15.14
CA ARG A 39 -7.41 -3.91 -14.78
C ARG A 39 -6.12 -3.12 -14.54
N LEU A 40 -5.17 -3.73 -13.83
CA LEU A 40 -3.86 -3.14 -13.58
C LEU A 40 -3.09 -2.89 -14.88
N SER A 41 -3.05 -3.87 -15.76
CA SER A 41 -2.40 -3.76 -17.07
C SER A 41 -3.03 -2.67 -17.94
N GLN A 42 -4.36 -2.55 -17.91
CA GLN A 42 -5.09 -1.51 -18.62
C GLN A 42 -4.76 -0.10 -18.09
N ILE A 43 -4.72 0.08 -16.76
CA ILE A 43 -4.37 1.37 -16.14
C ILE A 43 -2.95 1.78 -16.52
N LYS A 44 -2.02 0.83 -16.58
CA LYS A 44 -0.62 1.08 -16.98
C LYS A 44 -0.42 1.24 -18.46
N GLY A 45 -1.42 0.96 -19.29
CA GLY A 45 -1.31 1.03 -20.74
C GLY A 45 -0.32 0.02 -21.30
N GLU A 46 -0.23 -1.16 -20.72
CA GLU A 46 0.70 -2.21 -21.13
C GLU A 46 0.26 -2.88 -22.45
N PRO A 47 1.21 -3.32 -23.27
CA PRO A 47 0.90 -4.08 -24.48
C PRO A 47 0.30 -5.45 -24.14
N GLU A 48 -0.47 -6.02 -25.07
CA GLU A 48 -1.19 -7.27 -24.87
C GLU A 48 -0.28 -8.45 -24.48
N TRP A 49 0.90 -8.55 -25.08
CA TRP A 49 1.86 -9.61 -24.76
C TRP A 49 2.30 -9.58 -23.29
N MET A 50 2.37 -8.40 -22.67
CA MET A 50 2.73 -8.25 -21.25
C MET A 50 1.58 -8.70 -20.35
N LEU A 51 0.34 -8.42 -20.73
CA LEU A 51 -0.83 -8.93 -20.01
C LEU A 51 -0.88 -10.46 -20.06
N GLU A 52 -0.67 -11.06 -21.24
CA GLU A 52 -0.61 -12.51 -21.38
C GLU A 52 0.47 -13.14 -20.49
N TRP A 53 1.66 -12.53 -20.48
CA TRP A 53 2.76 -12.97 -19.63
C TRP A 53 2.41 -12.89 -18.14
N ARG A 54 1.75 -11.82 -17.71
CA ARG A 54 1.30 -11.65 -16.31
C ARG A 54 0.25 -12.69 -15.91
N LEU A 55 -0.69 -12.98 -16.81
CA LEU A 55 -1.72 -13.98 -16.55
C LEU A 55 -1.14 -15.38 -16.45
N GLU A 56 -0.17 -15.71 -17.30
CA GLU A 56 0.54 -16.98 -17.22
C GLU A 56 1.35 -17.09 -15.92
N ALA A 57 2.07 -16.04 -15.55
CA ALA A 57 2.81 -15.98 -14.28
C ALA A 57 1.87 -16.16 -13.07
N TYR A 58 0.68 -15.56 -13.12
CA TYR A 58 -0.31 -15.73 -12.06
C TYR A 58 -0.82 -17.17 -11.95
N ARG A 59 -1.06 -17.84 -13.07
CA ARG A 59 -1.48 -19.24 -13.08
C ARG A 59 -0.39 -20.16 -12.52
N GLN A 60 0.86 -19.92 -12.88
CA GLN A 60 2.00 -20.63 -12.28
C GLN A 60 2.11 -20.36 -10.78
N PHE A 61 1.92 -19.12 -10.35
CA PHE A 61 1.92 -18.75 -8.94
C PHE A 61 0.86 -19.53 -8.14
N GLN A 62 -0.34 -19.75 -8.69
CA GLN A 62 -1.39 -20.52 -8.03
C GLN A 62 -1.02 -22.00 -7.81
N GLU A 63 -0.16 -22.56 -8.65
CA GLU A 63 0.33 -23.94 -8.55
C GLU A 63 1.55 -24.07 -7.61
N MET A 64 2.20 -22.96 -7.29
CA MET A 64 3.36 -22.94 -6.40
C MET A 64 2.96 -23.06 -4.94
N THR A 65 3.83 -23.69 -4.17
CA THR A 65 3.73 -23.74 -2.71
C THR A 65 4.85 -22.92 -2.08
N GLU A 66 4.57 -22.33 -0.92
CA GLU A 66 5.60 -21.60 -0.19
C GLU A 66 6.76 -22.54 0.18
N PRO A 67 8.01 -22.09 0.06
CA PRO A 67 9.15 -22.87 0.50
C PRO A 67 9.12 -23.05 2.04
N ASN A 68 9.47 -24.24 2.50
CA ASN A 68 9.45 -24.63 3.91
C ASN A 68 10.84 -24.95 4.49
N TRP A 69 11.89 -24.66 3.74
CA TRP A 69 13.28 -24.95 4.13
C TRP A 69 13.89 -23.90 5.07
N GLN A 70 13.21 -22.79 5.27
CA GLN A 70 13.67 -21.72 6.16
C GLN A 70 13.57 -22.16 7.63
N LYS A 71 14.57 -21.82 8.42
CA LYS A 71 14.58 -22.02 9.88
C LYS A 71 13.85 -20.90 10.65
N VAL A 72 12.90 -20.26 10.02
CA VAL A 72 12.11 -19.16 10.60
C VAL A 72 10.65 -19.59 10.60
N ASN A 73 10.01 -19.46 11.76
CA ASN A 73 8.58 -19.68 11.88
C ASN A 73 7.86 -18.32 11.76
N PHE A 74 6.99 -18.19 10.78
CA PHE A 74 6.10 -17.04 10.62
C PHE A 74 4.70 -17.54 10.24
N GLU A 75 3.70 -16.76 10.55
CA GLU A 75 2.34 -17.06 10.13
C GLU A 75 2.22 -16.93 8.59
N PRO A 76 1.45 -17.81 7.93
CA PRO A 76 1.21 -17.70 6.50
C PRO A 76 0.63 -16.32 6.16
N VAL A 77 1.14 -15.70 5.09
CA VAL A 77 0.62 -14.42 4.58
C VAL A 77 -0.69 -14.69 3.83
N ASP A 78 -1.75 -13.99 4.23
CA ASP A 78 -3.00 -14.00 3.49
C ASP A 78 -2.91 -13.06 2.29
N LEU A 79 -2.60 -13.62 1.13
CA LEU A 79 -2.43 -12.88 -0.12
C LEU A 79 -3.75 -12.29 -0.66
N GLN A 80 -4.90 -12.76 -0.18
CA GLN A 80 -6.20 -12.23 -0.57
C GLN A 80 -6.68 -11.06 0.30
N SER A 81 -5.99 -10.76 1.38
CA SER A 81 -6.25 -9.61 2.24
C SER A 81 -5.48 -8.35 1.85
N ILE A 82 -4.60 -8.43 0.87
CA ILE A 82 -3.71 -7.37 0.42
C ILE A 82 -4.30 -6.67 -0.80
N SER A 83 -4.19 -5.34 -0.84
CA SER A 83 -4.45 -4.55 -2.05
C SER A 83 -3.19 -4.51 -2.92
N TYR A 84 -3.35 -4.76 -4.20
CA TYR A 84 -2.22 -4.88 -5.15
C TYR A 84 -1.94 -3.62 -5.96
N TYR A 85 -2.74 -2.60 -5.79
CA TYR A 85 -2.55 -1.32 -6.45
C TYR A 85 -3.05 -0.17 -5.59
N SER A 86 -2.24 0.85 -5.48
CA SER A 86 -2.62 2.14 -4.91
C SER A 86 -1.85 3.24 -5.61
N ALA A 87 -2.54 4.27 -6.01
CA ALA A 87 -1.94 5.45 -6.63
C ALA A 87 -2.59 6.72 -6.12
N PRO A 88 -1.87 7.84 -6.07
CA PRO A 88 -2.48 9.14 -5.80
C PRO A 88 -3.55 9.46 -6.84
N LYS A 89 -4.57 10.21 -6.45
CA LYS A 89 -5.56 10.74 -7.40
C LYS A 89 -4.89 11.51 -8.54
N LYS A 90 -5.49 11.46 -9.71
CA LYS A 90 -4.97 12.19 -10.87
C LYS A 90 -4.98 13.69 -10.61
N ASP A 91 -4.13 14.43 -11.34
CA ASP A 91 -4.00 15.88 -11.20
C ASP A 91 -5.30 16.65 -11.40
N SER A 92 -6.26 16.09 -12.15
CA SER A 92 -7.61 16.66 -12.32
C SER A 92 -8.42 16.72 -11.03
N ASP A 93 -8.10 15.86 -10.06
CA ASP A 93 -8.83 15.71 -8.81
C ASP A 93 -8.09 16.37 -7.62
N LYS A 94 -6.95 17.01 -7.92
CA LYS A 94 -6.18 17.72 -6.90
C LYS A 94 -6.80 19.08 -6.56
N PRO A 95 -6.77 19.50 -5.30
CA PRO A 95 -7.24 20.82 -4.91
C PRO A 95 -6.44 21.90 -5.64
N GLN A 96 -7.15 22.89 -6.18
CA GLN A 96 -6.55 24.01 -6.91
C GLN A 96 -6.28 25.23 -6.02
N SER A 97 -6.83 25.22 -4.80
CA SER A 97 -6.63 26.28 -3.81
C SER A 97 -6.39 25.70 -2.42
N LEU A 98 -5.79 26.49 -1.54
CA LEU A 98 -5.56 26.11 -0.14
C LEU A 98 -6.86 25.86 0.64
N ASP A 99 -7.96 26.49 0.22
CA ASP A 99 -9.27 26.32 0.85
C ASP A 99 -9.91 24.95 0.58
N GLU A 100 -9.46 24.28 -0.46
CA GLU A 100 -9.91 22.92 -0.85
C GLU A 100 -9.03 21.81 -0.25
N VAL A 101 -7.96 22.18 0.43
CA VAL A 101 -7.02 21.22 1.04
C VAL A 101 -7.58 20.78 2.39
N ASP A 102 -7.40 19.48 2.68
CA ASP A 102 -7.77 18.91 3.97
C ASP A 102 -7.11 19.71 5.13
N PRO A 103 -7.90 20.15 6.11
CA PRO A 103 -7.40 20.91 7.26
C PRO A 103 -6.29 20.20 8.05
N GLU A 104 -6.29 18.89 8.06
CA GLU A 104 -5.25 18.10 8.73
C GLU A 104 -3.92 18.19 7.99
N LEU A 105 -3.97 18.20 6.66
CA LEU A 105 -2.80 18.41 5.81
C LEU A 105 -2.22 19.81 6.00
N LEU A 106 -3.07 20.85 6.01
CA LEU A 106 -2.66 22.23 6.28
C LEU A 106 -1.96 22.36 7.63
N ARG A 107 -2.50 21.76 8.67
CA ARG A 107 -1.93 21.75 10.02
C ARG A 107 -0.54 21.12 10.07
N THR A 108 -0.28 20.16 9.20
CA THR A 108 1.04 19.51 9.08
C THR A 108 2.07 20.44 8.47
N TYR A 109 1.67 21.32 7.55
CA TYR A 109 2.55 22.31 6.93
C TYR A 109 2.79 23.55 7.80
N GLU A 110 1.94 23.83 8.76
CA GLU A 110 2.06 24.96 9.68
C GLU A 110 2.99 24.67 10.89
N LYS A 111 3.35 23.42 11.10
CA LYS A 111 4.31 22.97 12.14
C LYS A 111 5.77 23.17 11.71
#